data_7bb7e7a99cdfb15794a7f9062ee6bbd5
#
_entry.id   7bb7e7a99cdfb15794a7f9062ee6bbd5
#
_cell.length_a   1.000
_cell.length_b   1.000
_cell.length_c   1.000
_cell.angle_alpha   90.00
_cell.angle_beta   90.00
_cell.angle_gamma   90.00
#
_symmetry.space_group_name_H-M   'P 1'
#
loop_
_entity.id
_entity.type
_entity.pdbx_description
1 polymer ?
#
loop_
_entity_poly.entity_id
_entity_poly.type
_entity_poly.pdbx_seq_one_letter_code
_entity_poly.pdbx_strand_id
1 'polypeptide(L)'
;PIQFQPAEIAKIAVIVCLPYMIVHMGKKVKTLKGCMVLGGAGAFLALIAYVFTDNLSTAIIIFCITAGLIFVAHPDTKIFLIIAGVVIVLGVIGVLLLNATLSVDGSGSFRLRRIMVWLHPEDFADTWGYQTIQALYAIGSGGFFGRGLGNSIQKLGFVPEAQNDM
;
A
#
# COMPACT_ATOMS: atom_id res chain seq x y z
N PRO A 1 1.07 23.37 -12.23
CA PRO A 1 0.46 23.77 -10.98
C PRO A 1 0.83 22.78 -9.88
N ILE A 2 1.33 23.27 -8.75
CA ILE A 2 1.66 22.44 -7.60
C ILE A 2 0.32 21.96 -7.02
N GLN A 3 0.02 20.68 -7.16
CA GLN A 3 -1.14 20.06 -6.54
C GLN A 3 -0.77 19.63 -5.13
N PHE A 4 -1.42 20.22 -4.16
CA PHE A 4 -1.22 19.92 -2.77
C PHE A 4 -2.29 18.91 -2.31
N GLN A 5 -1.89 17.69 -1.98
CA GLN A 5 -2.80 16.67 -1.46
C GLN A 5 -2.86 16.71 0.07
N PRO A 6 -4.02 16.89 0.69
CA PRO A 6 -4.18 16.82 2.15
C PRO A 6 -3.68 15.51 2.77
N ALA A 7 -3.74 14.42 2.00
CA ALA A 7 -3.24 13.10 2.38
C ALA A 7 -1.72 13.09 2.68
N GLU A 8 -0.93 13.90 1.98
CA GLU A 8 0.52 13.99 2.22
C GLU A 8 0.81 14.63 3.58
N ILE A 9 0.04 15.68 3.96
CA ILE A 9 0.18 16.29 5.28
C ILE A 9 -0.21 15.31 6.38
N ALA A 10 -1.26 14.52 6.17
CA ALA A 10 -1.68 13.53 7.16
C ALA A 10 -0.57 12.53 7.46
N LYS A 11 0.16 12.06 6.45
CA LYS A 11 1.33 11.18 6.63
C LYS A 11 2.44 11.85 7.45
N ILE A 12 2.76 13.10 7.12
CA ILE A 12 3.79 13.88 7.85
C ILE A 12 3.34 14.10 9.30
N ALA A 13 2.08 14.48 9.52
CA ALA A 13 1.54 14.67 10.87
C ALA A 13 1.67 13.38 11.71
N VAL A 14 1.38 12.21 11.14
CA VAL A 14 1.52 10.94 11.84
C VAL A 14 2.99 10.67 12.21
N ILE A 15 3.92 10.89 11.28
CA ILE A 15 5.36 10.68 11.50
C ILE A 15 5.91 11.61 12.59
N VAL A 16 5.34 12.79 12.79
CA VAL A 16 5.79 13.73 13.82
C VAL A 16 5.04 13.51 15.14
N CYS A 17 3.71 13.40 15.09
CA CYS A 17 2.88 13.34 16.31
C CYS A 17 3.01 12.01 17.06
N LEU A 18 3.07 10.88 16.37
CA LEU A 18 3.15 9.59 17.08
C LEU A 18 4.48 9.40 17.83
N PRO A 19 5.67 9.68 17.26
CA PRO A 19 6.91 9.63 18.04
C PRO A 19 6.90 10.60 19.22
N TYR A 20 6.35 11.81 19.06
CA TYR A 20 6.20 12.73 20.17
C TYR A 20 5.34 12.12 21.29
N MET A 21 4.20 11.51 20.95
CA MET A 21 3.35 10.81 21.93
C MET A 21 4.10 9.64 22.59
N ILE A 22 4.88 8.86 21.84
CA ILE A 22 5.69 7.75 22.36
C ILE A 22 6.68 8.25 23.41
N VAL A 23 7.43 9.31 23.08
CA VAL A 23 8.40 9.90 24.01
C VAL A 23 7.72 10.43 25.27
N HIS A 24 6.59 11.13 25.10
CA HIS A 24 5.85 11.73 26.22
C HIS A 24 5.19 10.68 27.14
N MET A 25 4.73 9.57 26.57
CA MET A 25 4.17 8.44 27.32
C MET A 25 5.23 7.63 28.08
N GLY A 26 6.48 7.65 27.65
CA GLY A 26 7.61 6.99 28.28
C GLY A 26 7.34 5.50 28.57
N LYS A 27 7.46 5.08 29.83
CA LYS A 27 7.25 3.66 30.22
C LYS A 27 5.83 3.15 29.96
N LYS A 28 4.83 4.01 29.81
CA LYS A 28 3.43 3.60 29.57
C LYS A 28 3.23 2.99 28.16
N VAL A 29 4.10 3.30 27.21
CA VAL A 29 4.08 2.68 25.87
C VAL A 29 4.21 1.16 25.95
N LYS A 30 4.94 0.65 26.94
CA LYS A 30 5.14 -0.80 27.17
C LYS A 30 3.89 -1.52 27.70
N THR A 31 2.82 -0.81 27.98
CA THR A 31 1.58 -1.39 28.46
C THR A 31 0.59 -1.57 27.32
N LEU A 32 -0.27 -2.58 27.41
CA LEU A 32 -1.34 -2.81 26.44
C LEU A 32 -2.19 -1.54 26.21
N LYS A 33 -2.49 -0.81 27.30
CA LYS A 33 -3.24 0.45 27.24
C LYS A 33 -2.50 1.52 26.42
N GLY A 34 -1.18 1.62 26.58
CA GLY A 34 -0.35 2.54 25.80
C GLY A 34 -0.36 2.21 24.30
N CYS A 35 -0.22 0.94 23.96
CA CYS A 35 -0.32 0.49 22.57
C CYS A 35 -1.71 0.75 21.96
N MET A 36 -2.78 0.55 22.75
CA MET A 36 -4.15 0.83 22.30
C MET A 36 -4.38 2.32 22.06
N VAL A 37 -3.83 3.20 22.89
CA VAL A 37 -3.94 4.66 22.69
C VAL A 37 -3.19 5.09 21.43
N LEU A 38 -1.95 4.62 21.21
CA LEU A 38 -1.17 4.94 20.02
C LEU A 38 -1.81 4.34 18.75
N GLY A 39 -2.20 3.06 18.82
CA GLY A 39 -2.88 2.38 17.73
C GLY A 39 -4.22 3.03 17.39
N GLY A 40 -4.99 3.42 18.41
CA GLY A 40 -6.25 4.15 18.25
C GLY A 40 -6.07 5.52 17.60
N ALA A 41 -5.05 6.28 18.01
CA ALA A 41 -4.73 7.56 17.39
C ALA A 41 -4.34 7.40 15.91
N GLY A 42 -3.49 6.43 15.59
CA GLY A 42 -3.11 6.14 14.21
C GLY A 42 -4.28 5.61 13.37
N ALA A 43 -5.09 4.71 13.92
CA ALA A 43 -6.29 4.21 13.24
C ALA A 43 -7.33 5.31 13.01
N PHE A 44 -7.49 6.22 13.93
CA PHE A 44 -8.37 7.39 13.78
C PHE A 44 -7.90 8.30 12.65
N LEU A 45 -6.61 8.60 12.58
CA LEU A 45 -6.04 9.40 11.49
C LEU A 45 -6.12 8.69 10.14
N ALA A 46 -5.91 7.36 10.11
CA ALA A 46 -6.09 6.56 8.91
C ALA A 46 -7.54 6.55 8.42
N LEU A 47 -8.50 6.46 9.35
CA LEU A 47 -9.94 6.51 9.05
C LEU A 47 -10.34 7.89 8.48
N ILE A 48 -9.88 8.98 9.11
CA ILE A 48 -10.11 10.34 8.60
C ILE A 48 -9.54 10.47 7.19
N ALA A 49 -8.28 10.08 6.98
CA ALA A 49 -7.66 10.12 5.67
C ALA A 49 -8.48 9.33 4.63
N TYR A 50 -8.97 8.14 4.97
CA TYR A 50 -9.81 7.33 4.09
C TYR A 50 -11.13 8.00 3.74
N VAL A 51 -11.86 8.49 4.75
CA VAL A 51 -13.19 9.10 4.57
C VAL A 51 -13.13 10.39 3.74
N PHE A 52 -12.12 11.23 3.98
CA PHE A 52 -12.02 12.53 3.29
C PHE A 52 -11.36 12.45 1.92
N THR A 53 -10.52 11.45 1.65
CA THR A 53 -9.79 11.36 0.38
C THR A 53 -10.21 10.18 -0.50
N ASP A 54 -11.08 9.30 0.01
CA ASP A 54 -11.45 7.99 -0.59
C ASP A 54 -10.20 7.17 -1.03
N ASN A 55 -9.07 7.46 -0.43
CA ASN A 55 -7.79 6.85 -0.78
C ASN A 55 -7.39 5.78 0.24
N LEU A 56 -7.74 4.53 -0.07
CA LEU A 56 -7.41 3.39 0.78
C LEU A 56 -5.90 3.20 0.95
N SER A 57 -5.11 3.50 -0.09
CA SER A 57 -3.65 3.35 -0.02
C SER A 57 -3.03 4.25 1.04
N THR A 58 -3.48 5.51 1.13
CA THR A 58 -3.03 6.44 2.18
C THR A 58 -3.38 5.95 3.57
N ALA A 59 -4.59 5.43 3.77
CA ALA A 59 -5.02 4.88 5.05
C ALA A 59 -4.15 3.67 5.46
N ILE A 60 -3.85 2.77 4.53
CA ILE A 60 -2.96 1.63 4.76
C ILE A 60 -1.56 2.11 5.14
N ILE A 61 -1.01 3.09 4.42
CA ILE A 61 0.33 3.64 4.72
C ILE A 61 0.36 4.23 6.13
N ILE A 62 -0.62 5.04 6.52
CA ILE A 62 -0.72 5.61 7.87
C ILE A 62 -0.79 4.51 8.92
N PHE A 63 -1.58 3.48 8.67
CA PHE A 63 -1.69 2.32 9.58
C PHE A 63 -0.35 1.58 9.70
N CYS A 64 0.35 1.32 8.58
CA CYS A 64 1.67 0.68 8.57
C CYS A 64 2.73 1.52 9.30
N ILE A 65 2.74 2.84 9.11
CA ILE A 65 3.63 3.76 9.85
C ILE A 65 3.35 3.64 11.35
N THR A 66 2.08 3.67 11.75
CA THR A 66 1.65 3.55 13.15
C THR A 66 2.11 2.22 13.75
N ALA A 67 1.85 1.12 13.06
CA ALA A 67 2.25 -0.22 13.50
C ALA A 67 3.78 -0.35 13.63
N GLY A 68 4.53 0.20 12.66
CA GLY A 68 5.99 0.22 12.69
C GLY A 68 6.55 1.01 13.87
N LEU A 69 5.97 2.18 14.17
CA LEU A 69 6.38 3.00 15.32
C LEU A 69 6.11 2.30 16.65
N ILE A 70 4.95 1.66 16.79
CA ILE A 70 4.61 0.88 18.00
C ILE A 70 5.56 -0.33 18.13
N PHE A 71 5.84 -1.02 17.02
CA PHE A 71 6.79 -2.15 16.99
C PHE A 71 8.17 -1.75 17.49
N VAL A 72 8.69 -0.61 17.03
CA VAL A 72 10.03 -0.11 17.47
C VAL A 72 10.00 0.34 18.93
N ALA A 73 8.89 0.91 19.39
CA ALA A 73 8.76 1.43 20.75
C ALA A 73 8.49 0.36 21.82
N HIS A 74 7.96 -0.81 21.42
CA HIS A 74 7.57 -1.87 22.36
C HIS A 74 8.69 -2.90 22.55
N PRO A 75 8.98 -3.34 23.78
CA PRO A 75 10.07 -4.28 24.05
C PRO A 75 9.78 -5.71 23.57
N ASP A 76 8.50 -6.11 23.55
CA ASP A 76 8.08 -7.47 23.17
C ASP A 76 7.69 -7.52 21.69
N THR A 77 8.69 -7.63 20.82
CA THR A 77 8.49 -7.67 19.36
C THR A 77 7.82 -8.96 18.87
N LYS A 78 7.88 -10.04 19.66
CA LYS A 78 7.32 -11.35 19.26
C LYS A 78 5.83 -11.31 18.93
N ILE A 79 5.03 -10.58 19.73
CA ILE A 79 3.59 -10.46 19.53
C ILE A 79 3.31 -9.79 18.18
N PHE A 80 4.06 -8.73 17.84
CA PHE A 80 3.89 -8.01 16.57
C PHE A 80 4.29 -8.87 15.37
N LEU A 81 5.33 -9.69 15.49
CA LEU A 81 5.73 -10.62 14.44
C LEU A 81 4.66 -11.70 14.21
N ILE A 82 4.06 -12.22 15.30
CA ILE A 82 2.95 -13.17 15.20
C ILE A 82 1.75 -12.52 14.50
N ILE A 83 1.36 -11.31 14.91
CA ILE A 83 0.25 -10.57 14.29
C ILE A 83 0.54 -10.32 12.81
N ALA A 84 1.75 -9.86 12.47
CA ALA A 84 2.16 -9.65 11.08
C ALA A 84 2.09 -10.95 10.27
N GLY A 85 2.58 -12.06 10.83
CA GLY A 85 2.49 -13.38 10.20
C GLY A 85 1.04 -13.81 9.93
N VAL A 86 0.16 -13.63 10.92
CA VAL A 86 -1.28 -13.93 10.76
C VAL A 86 -1.91 -13.06 9.67
N VAL A 87 -1.62 -11.75 9.64
CA VAL A 87 -2.15 -10.84 8.62
C VAL A 87 -1.66 -11.23 7.23
N ILE A 88 -0.39 -11.60 7.08
CA ILE A 88 0.16 -12.07 5.78
C ILE A 88 -0.55 -13.36 5.35
N VAL A 89 -0.69 -14.35 6.25
CA VAL A 89 -1.36 -15.62 5.94
C VAL A 89 -2.81 -15.39 5.53
N LEU A 90 -3.56 -14.57 6.27
CA LEU A 90 -4.94 -14.22 5.93
C LEU A 90 -5.01 -13.46 4.59
N GLY A 91 -4.06 -12.58 4.31
CA GLY A 91 -3.95 -11.89 3.02
C GLY A 91 -3.75 -12.86 1.87
N VAL A 92 -2.82 -13.81 2.00
CA VAL A 92 -2.57 -14.85 0.99
C VAL A 92 -3.81 -15.73 0.79
N ILE A 93 -4.43 -16.20 1.87
CA ILE A 93 -5.68 -16.99 1.78
C ILE A 93 -6.76 -16.17 1.09
N GLY A 94 -6.92 -14.89 1.45
CA GLY A 94 -7.89 -13.99 0.81
C GLY A 94 -7.67 -13.87 -0.70
N VAL A 95 -6.42 -13.68 -1.15
CA VAL A 95 -6.07 -13.63 -2.58
C VAL A 95 -6.37 -14.96 -3.28
N LEU A 96 -6.00 -16.09 -2.67
CA LEU A 96 -6.27 -17.42 -3.23
C LEU A 96 -7.77 -17.71 -3.37
N LEU A 97 -8.57 -17.33 -2.36
CA LEU A 97 -10.03 -17.48 -2.40
C LEU A 97 -10.64 -16.58 -3.47
N LEU A 98 -10.19 -15.32 -3.59
CA LEU A 98 -10.64 -14.41 -4.64
C LEU A 98 -10.34 -14.98 -6.04
N ASN A 99 -9.13 -15.53 -6.24
CA ASN A 99 -8.76 -16.15 -7.50
C ASN A 99 -9.61 -17.40 -7.82
N ALA A 100 -10.01 -18.15 -6.80
CA ALA A 100 -10.82 -19.35 -6.98
C ALA A 100 -12.32 -19.07 -7.21
N THR A 101 -12.84 -17.93 -6.70
CA THR A 101 -14.28 -17.64 -6.68
C THR A 101 -14.73 -16.58 -7.68
N LEU A 102 -13.82 -15.68 -8.10
CA LEU A 102 -14.17 -14.66 -9.06
C LEU A 102 -13.91 -15.15 -10.48
N SER A 103 -14.98 -15.25 -11.26
CA SER A 103 -14.89 -15.39 -12.71
C SER A 103 -14.30 -14.11 -13.33
N VAL A 104 -13.59 -14.27 -14.46
CA VAL A 104 -12.86 -13.23 -15.20
C VAL A 104 -13.79 -12.12 -15.77
N ASP A 105 -15.09 -12.17 -15.49
CA ASP A 105 -16.13 -11.30 -16.11
C ASP A 105 -16.04 -9.80 -15.75
N GLY A 106 -15.05 -9.38 -14.97
CA GLY A 106 -14.79 -7.94 -14.72
C GLY A 106 -15.89 -7.19 -13.97
N SER A 107 -16.93 -7.87 -13.49
CA SER A 107 -18.11 -7.28 -12.84
C SER A 107 -17.90 -6.85 -11.39
N GLY A 108 -16.68 -6.99 -10.85
CA GLY A 108 -16.32 -6.63 -9.47
C GLY A 108 -16.11 -5.13 -9.25
N SER A 109 -16.03 -4.73 -7.98
CA SER A 109 -15.67 -3.35 -7.63
C SER A 109 -14.30 -2.97 -8.23
N PHE A 110 -14.05 -1.67 -8.43
CA PHE A 110 -12.79 -1.14 -8.96
C PHE A 110 -11.54 -1.72 -8.27
N ARG A 111 -11.61 -1.96 -6.95
CA ARG A 111 -10.50 -2.51 -6.16
C ARG A 111 -10.27 -4.00 -6.45
N LEU A 112 -11.35 -4.79 -6.57
CA LEU A 112 -11.26 -6.21 -6.94
C LEU A 112 -10.69 -6.37 -8.35
N ARG A 113 -11.11 -5.52 -9.29
CA ARG A 113 -10.58 -5.52 -10.66
C ARG A 113 -9.07 -5.32 -10.71
N ARG A 114 -8.50 -4.42 -9.87
CA ARG A 114 -7.05 -4.24 -9.78
C ARG A 114 -6.32 -5.50 -9.32
N ILE A 115 -6.90 -6.26 -8.38
CA ILE A 115 -6.33 -7.53 -7.92
C ILE A 115 -6.37 -8.56 -9.06
N MET A 116 -7.48 -8.65 -9.81
CA MET A 116 -7.60 -9.59 -10.93
C MET A 116 -6.62 -9.25 -12.06
N VAL A 117 -6.50 -7.99 -12.43
CA VAL A 117 -5.50 -7.53 -13.42
C VAL A 117 -4.08 -7.82 -12.96
N TRP A 118 -3.80 -7.72 -11.67
CA TRP A 118 -2.48 -8.06 -11.13
C TRP A 118 -2.19 -9.56 -11.18
N LEU A 119 -3.19 -10.40 -10.93
CA LEU A 119 -3.06 -11.87 -10.98
C LEU A 119 -3.00 -12.42 -12.40
N HIS A 120 -3.84 -11.90 -13.29
CA HIS A 120 -4.04 -12.36 -14.67
C HIS A 120 -4.02 -11.18 -15.66
N PRO A 121 -2.87 -10.49 -15.82
CA PRO A 121 -2.79 -9.30 -16.68
C PRO A 121 -3.08 -9.61 -18.16
N GLU A 122 -2.75 -10.84 -18.62
CA GLU A 122 -2.97 -11.28 -20.00
C GLU A 122 -4.44 -11.35 -20.39
N ASP A 123 -5.33 -11.71 -19.46
CA ASP A 123 -6.77 -11.79 -19.72
C ASP A 123 -7.41 -10.39 -19.92
N PHE A 124 -6.70 -9.35 -19.51
CA PHE A 124 -7.14 -7.95 -19.60
C PHE A 124 -6.22 -7.09 -20.48
N ALA A 125 -5.45 -7.73 -21.39
CA ALA A 125 -4.41 -7.08 -22.18
C ALA A 125 -4.89 -5.85 -22.96
N ASP A 126 -6.09 -5.92 -23.54
CA ASP A 126 -6.67 -4.87 -24.38
C ASP A 126 -7.51 -3.85 -23.60
N THR A 127 -7.58 -4.00 -22.27
CA THR A 127 -8.43 -3.17 -21.42
C THR A 127 -7.67 -2.64 -20.20
N TRP A 128 -8.07 -3.07 -19.03
CA TRP A 128 -7.52 -2.61 -17.74
C TRP A 128 -6.10 -3.10 -17.45
N GLY A 129 -5.67 -4.21 -18.08
CA GLY A 129 -4.35 -4.81 -17.96
C GLY A 129 -3.31 -4.23 -18.91
N TYR A 130 -3.70 -3.44 -19.91
CA TYR A 130 -2.79 -2.90 -20.93
C TYR A 130 -1.57 -2.20 -20.31
N GLN A 131 -1.79 -1.30 -19.36
CA GLN A 131 -0.73 -0.58 -18.67
C GLN A 131 0.24 -1.54 -17.96
N THR A 132 -0.29 -2.55 -17.24
CA THR A 132 0.49 -3.55 -16.52
C THR A 132 1.34 -4.39 -17.48
N ILE A 133 0.77 -4.83 -18.59
CA ILE A 133 1.49 -5.62 -19.61
C ILE A 133 2.59 -4.79 -20.25
N GLN A 134 2.32 -3.55 -20.63
CA GLN A 134 3.34 -2.68 -21.21
C GLN A 134 4.48 -2.40 -20.22
N ALA A 135 4.17 -2.27 -18.93
CA ALA A 135 5.19 -2.17 -17.88
C ALA A 135 6.01 -3.45 -17.75
N LEU A 136 5.39 -4.64 -17.80
CA LEU A 136 6.10 -5.92 -17.80
C LEU A 136 7.01 -6.06 -19.04
N TYR A 137 6.56 -5.64 -20.22
CA TYR A 137 7.40 -5.61 -21.42
C TYR A 137 8.56 -4.63 -21.26
N ALA A 138 8.34 -3.46 -20.64
CA ALA A 138 9.41 -2.51 -20.36
C ALA A 138 10.49 -3.13 -19.47
N ILE A 139 10.07 -3.79 -18.38
CA ILE A 139 10.98 -4.47 -17.44
C ILE A 139 11.69 -5.64 -18.13
N GLY A 140 10.95 -6.52 -18.81
CA GLY A 140 11.50 -7.69 -19.48
C GLY A 140 12.48 -7.32 -20.59
N SER A 141 12.17 -6.28 -21.39
CA SER A 141 13.06 -5.81 -22.46
C SER A 141 14.29 -5.08 -21.94
N GLY A 142 14.23 -4.53 -20.71
CA GLY A 142 15.34 -3.81 -20.10
C GLY A 142 16.46 -4.73 -19.63
N GLY A 143 16.16 -5.96 -19.24
CA GLY A 143 17.12 -6.86 -18.62
C GLY A 143 17.66 -6.30 -17.31
N PHE A 144 18.76 -6.88 -16.82
CA PHE A 144 19.31 -6.54 -15.50
C PHE A 144 19.90 -5.12 -15.41
N PHE A 145 20.50 -4.63 -16.51
CA PHE A 145 21.18 -3.32 -16.56
C PHE A 145 20.35 -2.22 -17.23
N GLY A 146 19.16 -2.53 -17.70
CA GLY A 146 18.34 -1.60 -18.47
C GLY A 146 18.90 -1.37 -19.89
N ARG A 147 18.16 -0.61 -20.71
CA ARG A 147 18.57 -0.28 -22.09
C ARG A 147 19.41 1.00 -22.22
N GLY A 148 19.72 1.64 -21.10
CA GLY A 148 20.40 2.92 -21.08
C GLY A 148 19.49 4.11 -21.36
N LEU A 149 20.06 5.31 -21.25
CA LEU A 149 19.32 6.56 -21.35
C LEU A 149 18.76 6.75 -22.78
N GLY A 150 17.44 6.98 -22.87
CA GLY A 150 16.79 7.27 -24.16
C GLY A 150 16.46 6.06 -25.04
N ASN A 151 16.96 4.86 -24.75
CA ASN A 151 16.79 3.68 -25.61
C ASN A 151 15.56 2.81 -25.29
N SER A 152 14.69 3.23 -24.38
CA SER A 152 13.46 2.51 -24.06
C SER A 152 12.36 2.81 -25.07
N ILE A 153 11.99 1.83 -25.87
CA ILE A 153 10.90 1.92 -26.85
C ILE A 153 9.55 2.09 -26.12
N GLN A 154 9.37 1.40 -25.00
CA GLN A 154 8.12 1.41 -24.25
C GLN A 154 7.76 2.80 -23.68
N LYS A 155 8.77 3.64 -23.40
CA LYS A 155 8.57 5.02 -22.96
C LYS A 155 8.00 5.94 -24.05
N LEU A 156 8.12 5.57 -25.32
CA LEU A 156 7.70 6.39 -26.47
C LEU A 156 6.20 6.30 -26.77
N GLY A 157 5.36 6.10 -25.75
CA GLY A 157 3.89 6.13 -25.86
C GLY A 157 3.21 4.78 -25.73
N PHE A 158 3.96 3.69 -25.55
CA PHE A 158 3.36 2.38 -25.30
C PHE A 158 2.90 2.20 -23.86
N VAL A 159 3.62 2.75 -22.89
CA VAL A 159 3.17 2.77 -21.49
C VAL A 159 2.37 4.05 -21.25
N PRO A 160 1.05 3.96 -20.97
CA PRO A 160 0.25 5.12 -20.61
C PRO A 160 0.82 5.81 -19.38
N GLU A 161 0.88 7.14 -19.40
CA GLU A 161 1.34 7.97 -18.27
C GLU A 161 2.66 7.49 -17.62
N ALA A 162 3.65 7.11 -18.45
CA ALA A 162 4.93 6.56 -18.01
C ALA A 162 5.74 7.45 -17.04
N GLN A 163 5.32 8.69 -16.84
CA GLN A 163 5.93 9.67 -15.93
C GLN A 163 5.19 9.76 -14.57
N ASN A 164 4.08 9.10 -14.43
CA ASN A 164 3.32 9.01 -13.18
C ASN A 164 3.53 7.64 -12.53
N ASP A 165 3.05 7.49 -11.32
CA ASP A 165 2.96 6.22 -10.61
C ASP A 165 1.92 5.29 -11.28
N MET A 166 2.27 4.02 -11.36
CA MET A 166 1.43 2.96 -11.91
C MET A 166 0.80 2.12 -10.80
#